data_44883338ba95f3a967904c7b6be677db
#
_entry.id   44883338ba95f3a967904c7b6be677db
#
_cell.length_a   1.000
_cell.length_b   1.000
_cell.length_c   1.000
_cell.angle_alpha   90.00
_cell.angle_beta   90.00
_cell.angle_gamma   90.00
#
_symmetry.space_group_name_H-M   'P 1'
#
loop_
_entity.id
_entity.type
_entity.pdbx_description
1 polymer ?
#
loop_
_entity_poly.entity_id
_entity_poly.type
_entity_poly.pdbx_seq_one_letter_code
_entity_poly.pdbx_strand_id
1 'polypeptide(L)'
;GAYMLSEICDLFGVAALEGYTGQNPTYASTQAVYTFILKELQEAAETLKTSPTPTEQAVTKLDHAYGFNASKWHRYANSLRMRLSMRLSEVEPTTARTHFEQAAAEGGILKAEDRLQVAEQRGWHDLSGVMSREWNAQNLSATYNNLVVGLGGITSARQLTDARYQPYLRAENYLGVRYDKHFPLMTTDPMRGFYFDGLPGKIDPRAYKTFIVTGDTLNSEFCFYPSWATHRVKQTKYKLSKVDNPKETLVELDTRFTWNAWVSGAWGELSGINDVAQIGAMPRLAQKYRASTSVRIFFPEWETYFLLAEAA
;
A
#
# COMPACT_ATOMS: atom_id res chain seq x y z
N GLY A 1 2.26 1.82 -22.56
CA GLY A 1 3.71 2.07 -22.63
C GLY A 1 4.20 2.97 -21.51
N ALA A 2 3.87 4.26 -21.52
CA ALA A 2 4.43 5.29 -20.61
C ALA A 2 4.34 4.93 -19.12
N TYR A 3 3.20 4.46 -18.62
CA TYR A 3 3.04 4.01 -17.24
C TYR A 3 4.02 2.89 -16.87
N MET A 4 4.08 1.83 -17.67
CA MET A 4 4.98 0.71 -17.38
C MET A 4 6.45 1.13 -17.43
N LEU A 5 6.80 2.02 -18.35
CA LEU A 5 8.16 2.54 -18.45
C LEU A 5 8.53 3.41 -17.24
N SER A 6 7.59 4.20 -16.72
CA SER A 6 7.82 4.96 -15.48
C SER A 6 8.06 4.04 -14.28
N GLU A 7 7.28 2.95 -14.13
CA GLU A 7 7.48 1.97 -13.05
C GLU A 7 8.86 1.29 -13.15
N ILE A 8 9.28 0.92 -14.37
CA ILE A 8 10.61 0.34 -14.59
C ILE A 8 11.70 1.34 -14.21
N CYS A 9 11.58 2.59 -14.64
CA CYS A 9 12.54 3.64 -14.35
C CYS A 9 12.61 3.94 -12.85
N ASP A 10 11.48 3.99 -12.17
CA ASP A 10 11.40 4.23 -10.72
C ASP A 10 12.05 3.09 -9.91
N LEU A 11 11.95 1.86 -10.38
CA LEU A 11 12.52 0.69 -9.70
C LEU A 11 14.01 0.51 -9.97
N PHE A 12 14.48 0.80 -11.19
CA PHE A 12 15.82 0.46 -11.65
C PHE A 12 16.70 1.68 -11.99
N GLY A 13 16.13 2.88 -12.03
CA GLY A 13 16.84 4.14 -12.28
C GLY A 13 17.17 4.41 -13.76
N VAL A 14 17.18 3.39 -14.62
CA VAL A 14 17.47 3.47 -16.05
C VAL A 14 16.57 2.54 -16.83
N ALA A 15 16.33 2.83 -18.11
CA ALA A 15 15.55 1.96 -18.97
C ALA A 15 16.09 1.96 -20.41
N ALA A 16 15.87 0.88 -21.12
CA ALA A 16 16.21 0.76 -22.54
C ALA A 16 15.02 1.23 -23.40
N LEU A 17 15.07 2.45 -23.90
CA LEU A 17 13.99 3.03 -24.70
C LEU A 17 13.78 2.30 -26.03
N GLU A 18 14.82 1.73 -26.59
CA GLU A 18 14.79 1.04 -27.90
C GLU A 18 14.89 -0.49 -27.76
N GLY A 19 14.58 -1.04 -26.58
CA GLY A 19 14.65 -2.49 -26.32
C GLY A 19 13.80 -3.36 -27.27
N TYR A 20 12.75 -2.78 -27.85
CA TYR A 20 11.88 -3.45 -28.81
C TYR A 20 12.55 -3.75 -30.17
N THR A 21 13.68 -3.13 -30.48
CA THR A 21 14.40 -3.37 -31.74
C THR A 21 15.08 -4.74 -31.83
N GLY A 22 15.14 -5.50 -30.72
CA GLY A 22 15.76 -6.82 -30.65
C GLY A 22 17.29 -6.78 -30.70
N GLN A 23 17.89 -5.59 -30.68
CA GLN A 23 19.35 -5.42 -30.58
C GLN A 23 19.72 -5.12 -29.13
N ASN A 24 21.01 -5.21 -28.81
CA ASN A 24 21.49 -4.87 -27.49
C ASN A 24 21.40 -3.34 -27.27
N PRO A 25 20.36 -2.82 -26.59
CA PRO A 25 20.10 -1.39 -26.51
C PRO A 25 20.99 -0.73 -25.45
N THR A 26 21.30 0.53 -25.65
CA THR A 26 21.87 1.35 -24.58
C THR A 26 20.80 1.75 -23.57
N TYR A 27 21.18 1.82 -22.29
CA TYR A 27 20.31 2.32 -21.24
C TYR A 27 20.29 3.84 -21.23
N ALA A 28 19.08 4.40 -21.25
CA ALA A 28 18.87 5.83 -21.12
C ALA A 28 18.86 6.24 -19.63
N SER A 29 19.33 7.43 -19.31
CA SER A 29 19.26 7.99 -17.97
C SER A 29 17.80 8.22 -17.54
N THR A 30 17.56 8.30 -16.23
CA THR A 30 16.24 8.64 -15.65
C THR A 30 15.67 9.91 -16.28
N GLN A 31 16.47 10.96 -16.44
CA GLN A 31 16.07 12.21 -17.09
C GLN A 31 15.60 11.98 -18.53
N ALA A 32 16.37 11.24 -19.34
CA ALA A 32 15.99 10.94 -20.71
C ALA A 32 14.69 10.11 -20.80
N VAL A 33 14.53 9.15 -19.89
CA VAL A 33 13.30 8.34 -19.81
C VAL A 33 12.09 9.22 -19.47
N TYR A 34 12.17 10.09 -18.48
CA TYR A 34 11.08 10.98 -18.11
C TYR A 34 10.74 11.99 -19.21
N THR A 35 11.74 12.55 -19.87
CA THR A 35 11.54 13.42 -21.04
C THR A 35 10.77 12.68 -22.16
N PHE A 36 11.18 11.46 -22.44
CA PHE A 36 10.51 10.62 -23.44
C PHE A 36 9.06 10.33 -23.03
N ILE A 37 8.82 9.88 -21.78
CA ILE A 37 7.49 9.54 -21.29
C ILE A 37 6.52 10.73 -21.35
N LEU A 38 6.97 11.92 -20.93
CA LEU A 38 6.13 13.13 -20.93
C LEU A 38 5.76 13.54 -22.36
N LYS A 39 6.68 13.40 -23.29
CA LYS A 39 6.42 13.64 -24.71
C LYS A 39 5.42 12.64 -25.28
N GLU A 40 5.63 11.34 -25.04
CA GLU A 40 4.71 10.27 -25.47
C GLU A 40 3.28 10.48 -24.95
N LEU A 41 3.14 10.88 -23.68
CA LEU A 41 1.83 11.17 -23.09
C LEU A 41 1.16 12.38 -23.71
N GLN A 42 1.93 13.41 -24.08
CA GLN A 42 1.42 14.58 -24.76
C GLN A 42 0.93 14.22 -26.17
N GLU A 43 1.72 13.49 -26.94
CA GLU A 43 1.37 13.04 -28.30
C GLU A 43 0.17 12.10 -28.27
N ALA A 44 0.10 11.20 -27.27
CA ALA A 44 -1.05 10.33 -27.07
C ALA A 44 -2.33 11.12 -26.76
N ALA A 45 -2.24 12.13 -25.87
CA ALA A 45 -3.38 12.98 -25.55
C ALA A 45 -3.89 13.72 -26.80
N GLU A 46 -3.00 14.32 -27.60
CA GLU A 46 -3.37 14.98 -28.85
C GLU A 46 -4.07 14.02 -29.84
N THR A 47 -3.50 12.84 -30.03
CA THR A 47 -4.09 11.81 -30.91
C THR A 47 -5.49 11.40 -30.45
N LEU A 48 -5.67 11.23 -29.14
CA LEU A 48 -6.95 10.78 -28.56
C LEU A 48 -8.08 11.82 -28.65
N LYS A 49 -7.78 13.12 -28.83
CA LYS A 49 -8.78 14.16 -29.05
C LYS A 49 -9.66 13.90 -30.29
N THR A 50 -9.08 13.33 -31.32
CA THR A 50 -9.74 13.08 -32.60
C THR A 50 -9.99 11.60 -32.90
N SER A 51 -9.51 10.70 -32.02
CA SER A 51 -9.66 9.26 -32.23
C SER A 51 -11.12 8.82 -32.02
N PRO A 52 -11.65 7.98 -32.90
CA PRO A 52 -13.00 7.44 -32.74
C PRO A 52 -13.00 6.41 -31.58
N THR A 53 -14.12 6.33 -30.86
CA THR A 53 -14.37 5.25 -29.93
C THR A 53 -15.03 4.08 -30.64
N PRO A 54 -14.47 2.86 -30.61
CA PRO A 54 -15.09 1.69 -31.23
C PRO A 54 -16.47 1.39 -30.63
N THR A 55 -17.38 0.92 -31.43
CA THR A 55 -18.73 0.51 -31.00
C THR A 55 -18.92 -1.01 -31.01
N GLU A 56 -18.07 -1.75 -31.74
CA GLU A 56 -18.16 -3.19 -31.84
C GLU A 56 -17.77 -3.87 -30.53
N GLN A 57 -18.68 -4.65 -29.98
CA GLN A 57 -18.48 -5.33 -28.71
C GLN A 57 -17.28 -6.28 -28.73
N ALA A 58 -16.95 -6.88 -29.85
CA ALA A 58 -15.77 -7.74 -29.98
C ALA A 58 -14.47 -6.97 -29.77
N VAL A 59 -14.41 -5.71 -30.19
CA VAL A 59 -13.26 -4.82 -30.03
C VAL A 59 -13.21 -4.24 -28.62
N THR A 60 -14.32 -3.69 -28.13
CA THR A 60 -14.36 -3.01 -26.82
C THR A 60 -14.00 -3.94 -25.67
N LYS A 61 -14.27 -5.23 -25.77
CA LYS A 61 -13.89 -6.23 -24.76
C LYS A 61 -12.37 -6.43 -24.59
N LEU A 62 -11.57 -6.03 -25.57
CA LEU A 62 -10.11 -6.18 -25.52
C LEU A 62 -9.44 -5.15 -24.61
N ASP A 63 -10.11 -4.03 -24.34
CA ASP A 63 -9.67 -3.05 -23.36
C ASP A 63 -10.52 -3.17 -22.09
N HIS A 64 -9.96 -3.84 -21.09
CA HIS A 64 -10.62 -4.10 -19.80
C HIS A 64 -10.79 -2.88 -18.91
N ALA A 65 -10.16 -1.75 -19.25
CA ALA A 65 -10.25 -0.51 -18.50
C ALA A 65 -11.40 0.40 -19.00
N TYR A 66 -11.35 0.77 -20.26
CA TYR A 66 -12.25 1.78 -20.82
C TYR A 66 -12.98 1.36 -22.09
N GLY A 67 -12.79 0.12 -22.57
CA GLY A 67 -13.37 -0.34 -23.82
C GLY A 67 -12.92 0.50 -25.03
N PHE A 68 -11.70 0.97 -25.03
CA PHE A 68 -11.14 1.91 -26.02
C PHE A 68 -11.87 3.25 -26.12
N ASN A 69 -12.52 3.71 -25.02
CA ASN A 69 -13.13 5.04 -25.00
C ASN A 69 -12.03 6.12 -25.08
N ALA A 70 -11.90 6.75 -26.24
CA ALA A 70 -10.85 7.73 -26.52
C ALA A 70 -10.86 8.91 -25.53
N SER A 71 -12.04 9.42 -25.17
CA SER A 71 -12.18 10.53 -24.23
C SER A 71 -11.70 10.17 -22.82
N LYS A 72 -11.94 8.93 -22.35
CA LYS A 72 -11.43 8.46 -21.05
C LYS A 72 -9.93 8.23 -21.08
N TRP A 73 -9.40 7.64 -22.16
CA TRP A 73 -7.96 7.50 -22.36
C TRP A 73 -7.24 8.84 -22.44
N HIS A 74 -7.84 9.86 -23.09
CA HIS A 74 -7.33 11.22 -23.12
C HIS A 74 -7.19 11.80 -21.71
N ARG A 75 -8.25 11.73 -20.88
CA ARG A 75 -8.21 12.19 -19.49
C ARG A 75 -7.16 11.46 -18.67
N TYR A 76 -7.02 10.15 -18.88
CA TYR A 76 -5.96 9.39 -18.19
C TYR A 76 -4.55 9.82 -18.63
N ALA A 77 -4.32 10.02 -19.93
CA ALA A 77 -3.03 10.48 -20.42
C ALA A 77 -2.61 11.80 -19.77
N ASN A 78 -3.53 12.77 -19.67
CA ASN A 78 -3.29 14.03 -19.00
C ASN A 78 -3.07 13.86 -17.49
N SER A 79 -3.86 13.01 -16.82
CA SER A 79 -3.69 12.75 -15.39
C SER A 79 -2.36 12.08 -15.07
N LEU A 80 -1.94 11.12 -15.87
CA LEU A 80 -0.63 10.49 -15.73
C LEU A 80 0.50 11.49 -16.02
N ARG A 81 0.31 12.36 -17.01
CA ARG A 81 1.26 13.43 -17.33
C ARG A 81 1.41 14.41 -16.16
N MET A 82 0.32 14.79 -15.48
CA MET A 82 0.36 15.60 -14.26
C MET A 82 1.13 14.88 -13.14
N ARG A 83 0.84 13.58 -12.88
CA ARG A 83 1.56 12.79 -11.88
C ARG A 83 3.07 12.76 -12.12
N LEU A 84 3.46 12.47 -13.35
CA LEU A 84 4.88 12.32 -13.70
C LEU A 84 5.62 13.64 -13.77
N SER A 85 4.98 14.73 -14.21
CA SER A 85 5.58 16.06 -14.16
C SER A 85 5.75 16.57 -12.74
N MET A 86 4.81 16.31 -11.81
CA MET A 86 4.95 16.69 -10.40
C MET A 86 6.22 16.10 -9.76
N ARG A 87 6.58 14.86 -10.12
CA ARG A 87 7.83 14.23 -9.65
C ARG A 87 9.11 14.97 -10.06
N LEU A 88 9.04 15.80 -11.08
CA LEU A 88 10.15 16.60 -11.56
C LEU A 88 10.22 18.00 -10.93
N SER A 89 9.27 18.36 -10.06
CA SER A 89 9.12 19.72 -9.52
C SER A 89 10.40 20.28 -8.88
N GLU A 90 11.17 19.43 -8.19
CA GLU A 90 12.41 19.85 -7.52
C GLU A 90 13.67 19.77 -8.40
N VAL A 91 13.66 18.90 -9.43
CA VAL A 91 14.87 18.64 -10.24
C VAL A 91 14.82 19.29 -11.62
N GLU A 92 13.64 19.44 -12.19
CA GLU A 92 13.37 20.02 -13.52
C GLU A 92 12.14 20.94 -13.48
N PRO A 93 12.12 21.98 -12.64
CA PRO A 93 10.90 22.75 -12.32
C PRO A 93 10.23 23.37 -13.56
N THR A 94 10.99 23.83 -14.53
CA THR A 94 10.45 24.42 -15.77
C THR A 94 9.73 23.37 -16.62
N THR A 95 10.34 22.22 -16.81
CA THR A 95 9.75 21.09 -17.53
C THR A 95 8.51 20.58 -16.80
N ALA A 96 8.60 20.41 -15.48
CA ALA A 96 7.50 19.99 -14.61
C ALA A 96 6.31 20.92 -14.77
N ARG A 97 6.50 22.21 -14.60
CA ARG A 97 5.46 23.24 -14.70
C ARG A 97 4.81 23.25 -16.08
N THR A 98 5.60 23.25 -17.15
CA THR A 98 5.08 23.29 -18.52
C THR A 98 4.17 22.11 -18.81
N HIS A 99 4.62 20.88 -18.51
CA HIS A 99 3.84 19.69 -18.77
C HIS A 99 2.62 19.60 -17.85
N PHE A 100 2.74 20.00 -16.59
CA PHE A 100 1.64 19.99 -15.64
C PHE A 100 0.51 20.94 -16.05
N GLU A 101 0.84 22.22 -16.26
CA GLU A 101 -0.15 23.25 -16.62
C GLU A 101 -0.87 22.93 -17.92
N GLN A 102 -0.15 22.46 -18.94
CA GLN A 102 -0.78 22.02 -20.19
C GLN A 102 -1.74 20.85 -19.99
N ALA A 103 -1.31 19.81 -19.25
CA ALA A 103 -2.15 18.65 -18.99
C ALA A 103 -3.39 18.99 -18.15
N ALA A 104 -3.23 19.88 -17.17
CA ALA A 104 -4.33 20.37 -16.35
C ALA A 104 -5.36 21.18 -17.18
N ALA A 105 -4.89 22.05 -18.07
CA ALA A 105 -5.76 22.83 -18.98
C ALA A 105 -6.57 21.96 -19.93
N GLU A 106 -6.00 20.84 -20.40
CA GLU A 106 -6.68 19.88 -21.27
C GLU A 106 -7.67 18.96 -20.53
N GLY A 107 -7.56 18.87 -19.22
CA GLY A 107 -8.46 18.12 -18.35
C GLY A 107 -8.00 16.69 -18.07
N GLY A 108 -7.97 16.36 -16.77
CA GLY A 108 -7.69 15.04 -16.25
C GLY A 108 -8.93 14.28 -15.79
N ILE A 109 -8.69 13.21 -15.05
CA ILE A 109 -9.73 12.42 -14.38
C ILE A 109 -10.23 13.20 -13.17
N LEU A 110 -11.44 13.72 -13.25
CA LEU A 110 -12.08 14.49 -12.17
C LEU A 110 -13.35 13.83 -11.64
N LYS A 111 -13.77 12.71 -12.23
CA LYS A 111 -15.00 12.01 -11.86
C LYS A 111 -14.74 10.53 -11.64
N ALA A 112 -15.52 9.93 -10.73
CA ALA A 112 -15.40 8.51 -10.39
C ALA A 112 -15.62 7.56 -11.59
N GLU A 113 -16.49 7.92 -12.51
CA GLU A 113 -16.76 7.13 -13.72
C GLU A 113 -15.62 7.15 -14.75
N ASP A 114 -14.64 8.04 -14.57
CA ASP A 114 -13.47 8.16 -15.44
C ASP A 114 -12.21 7.51 -14.84
N ARG A 115 -12.30 6.93 -13.64
CA ARG A 115 -11.15 6.24 -12.99
C ARG A 115 -10.53 5.21 -13.92
N LEU A 116 -9.21 5.17 -13.95
CA LEU A 116 -8.54 4.01 -14.55
C LEU A 116 -8.61 2.86 -13.56
N GLN A 117 -9.45 1.90 -13.86
CA GLN A 117 -9.65 0.73 -13.01
C GLN A 117 -9.93 -0.51 -13.86
N VAL A 118 -9.55 -1.67 -13.32
CA VAL A 118 -9.77 -2.97 -13.96
C VAL A 118 -10.36 -3.93 -12.93
N ALA A 119 -11.44 -4.60 -13.28
CA ALA A 119 -12.00 -5.67 -12.46
C ALA A 119 -11.08 -6.87 -12.47
N GLU A 120 -10.72 -7.37 -11.30
CA GLU A 120 -9.94 -8.60 -11.16
C GLU A 120 -10.80 -9.82 -11.46
N GLN A 121 -10.16 -10.87 -11.93
CA GLN A 121 -10.79 -12.16 -12.20
C GLN A 121 -10.20 -13.26 -11.32
N ARG A 122 -10.97 -14.30 -11.07
CA ARG A 122 -10.50 -15.48 -10.33
C ARG A 122 -9.49 -16.24 -11.17
N GLY A 123 -8.53 -16.89 -10.48
CA GLY A 123 -7.61 -17.81 -11.11
C GLY A 123 -6.18 -17.30 -11.20
N TRP A 124 -5.45 -17.84 -12.15
CA TRP A 124 -4.02 -17.64 -12.35
C TRP A 124 -3.72 -17.10 -13.76
N HIS A 125 -4.55 -16.22 -14.24
CA HIS A 125 -4.36 -15.55 -15.52
C HIS A 125 -4.02 -14.06 -15.30
N ASP A 126 -3.78 -13.33 -16.37
CA ASP A 126 -3.25 -11.96 -16.35
C ASP A 126 -4.10 -10.96 -15.56
N LEU A 127 -5.41 -11.18 -15.53
CA LEU A 127 -6.35 -10.33 -14.77
C LEU A 127 -6.59 -10.79 -13.34
N SER A 128 -5.96 -11.90 -12.90
CA SER A 128 -6.06 -12.33 -11.52
C SER A 128 -5.10 -11.53 -10.65
N GLY A 129 -5.66 -10.80 -9.69
CA GLY A 129 -4.87 -10.00 -8.77
C GLY A 129 -4.04 -10.86 -7.82
N VAL A 130 -2.78 -10.48 -7.62
CA VAL A 130 -1.93 -11.07 -6.58
C VAL A 130 -2.56 -10.92 -5.21
N MET A 131 -3.36 -9.87 -5.02
CA MET A 131 -4.06 -9.56 -3.78
C MET A 131 -5.17 -10.55 -3.44
N SER A 132 -5.74 -11.24 -4.43
CA SER A 132 -6.80 -12.22 -4.26
C SER A 132 -6.30 -13.60 -3.83
N ARG A 133 -4.99 -13.80 -3.80
CA ARG A 133 -4.38 -15.10 -3.44
C ARG A 133 -4.29 -15.23 -1.92
N GLU A 134 -4.76 -16.35 -1.42
CA GLU A 134 -4.84 -16.61 0.02
C GLU A 134 -3.48 -16.56 0.72
N TRP A 135 -2.45 -17.02 0.09
CA TRP A 135 -1.09 -17.09 0.67
C TRP A 135 -0.33 -15.76 0.64
N ASN A 136 -0.81 -14.78 -0.12
CA ASN A 136 -0.18 -13.48 -0.17
C ASN A 136 -0.51 -12.70 1.10
N ALA A 137 0.42 -12.70 2.03
CA ALA A 137 0.35 -11.87 3.22
C ALA A 137 0.70 -10.42 2.85
N GLN A 138 -0.31 -9.60 2.59
CA GLN A 138 -0.15 -8.16 2.44
C GLN A 138 -0.01 -7.55 3.83
N ASN A 139 1.23 -7.26 4.19
CA ASN A 139 1.55 -6.70 5.49
C ASN A 139 1.35 -5.18 5.51
N LEU A 140 1.05 -4.67 6.70
CA LEU A 140 1.02 -3.25 6.97
C LEU A 140 2.42 -2.66 6.76
N SER A 141 2.57 -1.61 5.95
CA SER A 141 3.85 -0.91 5.83
C SER A 141 4.19 -0.16 7.12
N ALA A 142 5.48 -0.06 7.44
CA ALA A 142 5.94 0.70 8.61
C ALA A 142 5.48 2.17 8.55
N THR A 143 5.57 2.80 7.40
CA THR A 143 5.12 4.19 7.20
C THR A 143 3.63 4.35 7.48
N TYR A 144 2.78 3.50 6.89
CA TYR A 144 1.35 3.57 7.14
C TYR A 144 1.01 3.31 8.61
N ASN A 145 1.66 2.33 9.22
CA ASN A 145 1.48 2.04 10.64
C ASN A 145 1.84 3.24 11.52
N ASN A 146 2.95 3.91 11.23
CA ASN A 146 3.35 5.12 11.96
C ASN A 146 2.32 6.26 11.81
N LEU A 147 1.74 6.40 10.63
CA LEU A 147 0.71 7.41 10.39
C LEU A 147 -0.58 7.11 11.18
N VAL A 148 -1.04 5.86 11.20
CA VAL A 148 -2.31 5.52 11.84
C VAL A 148 -2.21 5.34 13.36
N VAL A 149 -1.06 4.96 13.89
CA VAL A 149 -0.81 4.78 15.34
C VAL A 149 -0.30 6.07 15.96
N GLY A 150 0.56 6.80 15.27
CA GLY A 150 1.15 8.05 15.77
C GLY A 150 0.17 9.22 15.88
N LEU A 151 -1.01 9.14 15.25
CA LEU A 151 -2.07 10.16 15.30
C LEU A 151 -1.54 11.59 15.17
N GLY A 152 -0.72 11.83 14.13
CA GLY A 152 -0.11 13.14 13.92
C GLY A 152 1.17 13.39 14.72
N GLY A 153 1.91 12.34 15.05
CA GLY A 153 3.21 12.42 15.72
C GLY A 153 3.14 12.35 17.24
N ILE A 154 2.05 11.86 17.81
CA ILE A 154 1.94 11.63 19.25
C ILE A 154 2.80 10.42 19.63
N THR A 155 3.80 10.64 20.49
CA THR A 155 4.72 9.58 20.93
C THR A 155 4.04 8.54 21.84
N SER A 156 4.60 7.32 21.92
CA SER A 156 4.13 6.28 22.83
C SER A 156 4.06 6.76 24.29
N ALA A 157 5.03 7.54 24.75
CA ALA A 157 5.04 8.09 26.11
C ALA A 157 3.85 9.02 26.39
N ARG A 158 3.36 9.74 25.39
CA ARG A 158 2.18 10.59 25.51
C ARG A 158 0.86 9.84 25.37
N GLN A 159 0.88 8.72 24.65
CA GLN A 159 -0.30 7.87 24.45
C GLN A 159 -0.53 6.93 25.64
N LEU A 160 0.54 6.37 26.20
CA LEU A 160 0.54 5.35 27.25
C LEU A 160 1.01 5.96 28.57
N THR A 161 0.12 6.65 29.24
CA THR A 161 0.43 7.36 30.51
C THR A 161 0.43 6.47 31.74
N ASP A 162 -0.09 5.23 31.63
CA ASP A 162 -0.09 4.28 32.74
C ASP A 162 1.34 3.90 33.14
N ALA A 163 1.64 4.00 34.47
CA ALA A 163 2.97 3.76 35.02
C ALA A 163 3.53 2.35 34.70
N ARG A 164 2.67 1.36 34.54
CA ARG A 164 3.07 -0.02 34.18
C ARG A 164 3.78 -0.12 32.83
N TYR A 165 3.53 0.80 31.90
CA TYR A 165 4.15 0.80 30.57
C TYR A 165 5.48 1.57 30.54
N GLN A 166 5.72 2.48 31.47
CA GLN A 166 6.89 3.37 31.44
C GLN A 166 8.24 2.62 31.29
N PRO A 167 8.48 1.46 31.93
CA PRO A 167 9.71 0.71 31.75
C PRO A 167 9.93 0.15 30.35
N TYR A 168 8.87 0.06 29.55
CA TYR A 168 8.87 -0.55 28.23
C TYR A 168 8.73 0.47 27.08
N LEU A 169 8.66 1.76 27.40
CA LEU A 169 8.62 2.81 26.40
C LEU A 169 10.02 3.17 25.91
N ARG A 170 10.10 3.57 24.64
CA ARG A 170 11.32 4.10 24.04
C ARG A 170 11.01 5.48 23.46
N ALA A 171 11.91 6.45 23.72
CA ALA A 171 11.72 7.83 23.32
C ALA A 171 11.67 7.98 21.78
N GLU A 172 12.45 7.18 21.08
CA GLU A 172 12.56 7.14 19.62
C GLU A 172 11.37 6.44 18.92
N ASN A 173 10.44 5.92 19.71
CA ASN A 173 9.39 5.06 19.19
C ASN A 173 7.99 5.62 19.40
N TYR A 174 7.20 5.65 18.35
CA TYR A 174 5.80 6.08 18.36
C TYR A 174 4.81 4.93 18.55
N LEU A 175 5.26 3.70 18.76
CA LEU A 175 4.51 2.50 18.41
C LEU A 175 4.21 1.58 19.61
N GLY A 176 3.99 2.13 20.80
CA GLY A 176 3.56 1.36 21.95
C GLY A 176 4.70 0.85 22.83
N VAL A 177 4.57 -0.32 23.39
CA VAL A 177 5.49 -0.89 24.37
C VAL A 177 6.41 -1.95 23.75
N ARG A 178 7.60 -2.10 24.34
CA ARG A 178 8.57 -3.09 23.92
C ARG A 178 9.02 -3.95 25.09
N TYR A 179 8.95 -5.24 24.90
CA TYR A 179 9.45 -6.25 25.84
C TYR A 179 10.80 -6.79 25.36
N ASP A 180 11.86 -6.03 25.58
CA ASP A 180 13.21 -6.28 25.03
C ASP A 180 13.72 -7.72 25.23
N LYS A 181 13.46 -8.32 26.38
CA LYS A 181 13.86 -9.70 26.67
C LYS A 181 13.14 -10.75 25.82
N HIS A 182 12.01 -10.39 25.21
CA HIS A 182 11.24 -11.28 24.37
C HIS A 182 11.55 -11.09 22.88
N PHE A 183 12.26 -10.03 22.53
CA PHE A 183 12.56 -9.65 21.14
C PHE A 183 14.02 -9.24 21.03
N PRO A 184 14.93 -10.20 20.82
CA PRO A 184 16.33 -9.89 20.64
C PRO A 184 16.54 -8.96 19.46
N LEU A 185 17.37 -7.95 19.67
CA LEU A 185 17.58 -6.79 18.81
C LEU A 185 18.47 -7.05 17.60
N MET A 186 18.26 -8.12 16.88
CA MET A 186 19.01 -8.42 15.66
C MET A 186 18.38 -7.79 14.40
N THR A 187 17.75 -6.61 14.54
CA THR A 187 17.04 -5.99 13.42
C THR A 187 17.14 -4.47 13.48
N THR A 188 17.27 -3.85 12.31
CA THR A 188 17.13 -2.41 12.09
C THR A 188 15.67 -1.98 11.92
N ASP A 189 14.73 -2.93 11.84
CA ASP A 189 13.30 -2.63 11.75
C ASP A 189 12.79 -2.09 13.10
N PRO A 190 12.43 -0.79 13.17
CA PRO A 190 11.98 -0.17 14.41
C PRO A 190 10.65 -0.74 14.92
N MET A 191 9.91 -1.46 14.08
CA MET A 191 8.63 -2.08 14.40
C MET A 191 8.76 -3.44 15.08
N ARG A 192 9.89 -4.10 14.94
CA ARG A 192 10.10 -5.42 15.53
C ARG A 192 10.14 -5.34 17.07
N GLY A 193 9.31 -6.15 17.68
CA GLY A 193 9.25 -6.24 19.13
C GLY A 193 8.37 -5.20 19.82
N PHE A 194 7.60 -4.42 19.07
CA PHE A 194 6.64 -3.49 19.64
C PHE A 194 5.22 -4.03 19.64
N TYR A 195 4.51 -3.70 20.71
CA TYR A 195 3.11 -4.06 20.92
C TYR A 195 2.32 -2.83 21.29
N PHE A 196 1.09 -2.78 20.82
CA PHE A 196 0.18 -1.66 21.09
C PHE A 196 -0.84 -2.00 22.18
N ASP A 197 -0.44 -2.78 23.17
CA ASP A 197 -1.37 -3.14 24.24
C ASP A 197 -1.91 -1.89 24.95
N GLY A 198 -3.23 -1.86 25.06
CA GLY A 198 -3.92 -0.76 25.71
C GLY A 198 -4.09 0.51 24.88
N LEU A 199 -4.06 0.44 23.56
CA LEU A 199 -4.33 1.56 22.65
C LEU A 199 -5.77 1.68 22.07
N PRO A 200 -6.86 1.20 22.72
CA PRO A 200 -8.21 1.44 22.23
C PRO A 200 -8.44 2.96 22.08
N GLY A 201 -8.95 3.38 20.92
CA GLY A 201 -9.20 4.78 20.62
C GLY A 201 -7.97 5.63 20.35
N LYS A 202 -6.77 5.04 20.29
CA LYS A 202 -5.51 5.73 19.92
C LYS A 202 -5.04 5.43 18.51
N ILE A 203 -5.67 4.49 17.85
CA ILE A 203 -5.40 4.12 16.47
C ILE A 203 -6.43 4.80 15.58
N ASP A 204 -5.98 5.40 14.47
CA ASP A 204 -6.89 5.99 13.49
C ASP A 204 -7.92 4.95 13.02
N PRO A 205 -9.22 5.21 13.15
CA PRO A 205 -10.26 4.22 12.81
C PRO A 205 -10.26 3.81 11.34
N ARG A 206 -9.64 4.58 10.44
CA ARG A 206 -9.47 4.20 9.04
C ARG A 206 -8.59 2.97 8.87
N ALA A 207 -7.68 2.70 9.82
CA ALA A 207 -6.87 1.50 9.84
C ALA A 207 -7.75 0.23 9.84
N TYR A 208 -8.80 0.20 10.64
CA TYR A 208 -9.72 -0.94 10.75
C TYR A 208 -10.66 -1.08 9.54
N LYS A 209 -10.77 -0.07 8.70
CA LYS A 209 -11.49 -0.15 7.42
C LYS A 209 -10.62 -0.68 6.29
N THR A 210 -9.32 -0.47 6.38
CA THR A 210 -8.35 -0.86 5.36
C THR A 210 -7.73 -2.22 5.66
N PHE A 211 -7.49 -2.47 6.95
CA PHE A 211 -6.88 -3.71 7.44
C PHE A 211 -7.80 -4.38 8.45
N ILE A 212 -7.77 -5.70 8.44
CA ILE A 212 -8.38 -6.53 9.47
C ILE A 212 -7.29 -6.98 10.44
N VAL A 213 -7.61 -6.95 11.72
CA VAL A 213 -6.70 -7.37 12.79
C VAL A 213 -7.21 -8.68 13.41
N THR A 214 -6.30 -9.44 13.97
CA THR A 214 -6.63 -10.68 14.66
C THR A 214 -7.63 -10.41 15.80
N GLY A 215 -8.61 -11.28 15.94
CA GLY A 215 -9.62 -11.21 17.00
C GLY A 215 -10.76 -10.21 16.76
N ASP A 216 -10.69 -9.35 15.77
CA ASP A 216 -11.73 -8.35 15.46
C ASP A 216 -12.87 -8.96 14.63
N THR A 217 -13.47 -10.04 15.13
CA THR A 217 -14.50 -10.82 14.43
C THR A 217 -15.82 -10.07 14.23
N LEU A 218 -15.99 -8.93 14.86
CA LEU A 218 -17.18 -8.07 14.69
C LEU A 218 -17.02 -7.08 13.51
N ASN A 219 -15.82 -6.94 12.98
CA ASN A 219 -15.58 -6.13 11.80
C ASN A 219 -16.21 -6.79 10.57
N SER A 220 -17.06 -6.08 9.85
CA SER A 220 -17.76 -6.59 8.66
C SER A 220 -16.82 -7.05 7.55
N GLU A 221 -15.60 -6.52 7.52
CA GLU A 221 -14.55 -6.87 6.57
C GLU A 221 -13.66 -8.03 7.06
N PHE A 222 -13.97 -8.59 8.25
CA PHE A 222 -13.17 -9.66 8.83
C PHE A 222 -13.22 -10.92 7.94
N CYS A 223 -12.07 -11.50 7.68
CA CYS A 223 -11.96 -12.77 6.97
C CYS A 223 -11.04 -13.74 7.71
N PHE A 224 -11.31 -15.03 7.58
CA PHE A 224 -10.55 -16.11 8.21
C PHE A 224 -9.30 -16.49 7.42
N TYR A 225 -8.60 -15.50 6.94
CA TYR A 225 -7.38 -15.72 6.18
C TYR A 225 -6.15 -15.70 7.11
N PRO A 226 -5.18 -16.58 6.93
CA PRO A 226 -5.26 -17.73 6.02
C PRO A 226 -6.18 -18.83 6.57
N SER A 227 -6.84 -19.56 5.70
CA SER A 227 -7.85 -20.57 6.05
C SER A 227 -7.32 -21.66 7.01
N TRP A 228 -6.06 -22.05 6.84
CA TRP A 228 -5.39 -23.04 7.68
C TRP A 228 -5.02 -22.53 9.08
N ALA A 229 -5.09 -21.22 9.34
CA ALA A 229 -4.81 -20.61 10.64
C ALA A 229 -6.04 -19.96 11.29
N THR A 230 -7.26 -20.37 10.92
CA THR A 230 -8.52 -19.78 11.35
C THR A 230 -8.64 -19.63 12.86
N HIS A 231 -8.20 -20.64 13.64
CA HIS A 231 -8.23 -20.60 15.10
C HIS A 231 -7.39 -19.46 15.69
N ARG A 232 -6.27 -19.13 15.06
CA ARG A 232 -5.35 -18.05 15.47
C ARG A 232 -5.87 -16.68 15.07
N VAL A 233 -6.47 -16.60 13.90
CA VAL A 233 -7.09 -15.36 13.40
C VAL A 233 -8.25 -14.91 14.28
N LYS A 234 -8.94 -15.86 14.91
CA LYS A 234 -10.02 -15.58 15.89
C LYS A 234 -9.54 -15.30 17.31
N GLN A 235 -8.27 -15.52 17.58
CA GLN A 235 -7.73 -15.35 18.93
C GLN A 235 -7.89 -13.90 19.39
N THR A 236 -8.43 -13.68 20.56
CA THR A 236 -8.70 -12.34 21.10
C THR A 236 -7.64 -11.88 22.09
N LYS A 237 -6.77 -12.79 22.54
CA LYS A 237 -5.71 -12.50 23.49
C LYS A 237 -4.44 -13.23 23.11
N TYR A 238 -3.30 -12.57 23.31
CA TYR A 238 -1.98 -13.18 23.28
C TYR A 238 -1.41 -13.23 24.68
N LYS A 239 -0.73 -14.33 25.02
CA LYS A 239 -0.02 -14.48 26.29
C LYS A 239 1.47 -14.34 26.06
N LEU A 240 2.09 -13.46 26.81
CA LEU A 240 3.52 -13.33 26.88
C LEU A 240 3.99 -13.91 28.22
N SER A 241 4.83 -14.95 28.16
CA SER A 241 5.34 -15.63 29.36
C SER A 241 6.47 -14.83 30.00
N LYS A 242 6.68 -15.00 31.32
CA LYS A 242 7.87 -14.47 31.99
C LYS A 242 9.13 -15.17 31.48
N VAL A 243 10.21 -14.42 31.29
CA VAL A 243 11.50 -14.95 30.81
C VAL A 243 12.13 -15.91 31.81
N ASP A 244 12.02 -15.59 33.09
CA ASP A 244 12.54 -16.38 34.21
C ASP A 244 11.64 -17.52 34.67
N ASN A 245 10.36 -17.47 34.31
CA ASN A 245 9.40 -18.52 34.60
C ASN A 245 8.42 -18.71 33.42
N PRO A 246 8.76 -19.53 32.41
CA PRO A 246 7.94 -19.73 31.21
C PRO A 246 6.52 -20.27 31.45
N LYS A 247 6.25 -20.81 32.63
CA LYS A 247 4.92 -21.30 32.99
C LYS A 247 4.00 -20.20 33.50
N GLU A 248 4.53 -19.03 33.79
CA GLU A 248 3.81 -17.89 34.33
C GLU A 248 3.61 -16.84 33.24
N THR A 249 2.37 -16.35 33.11
CA THR A 249 2.05 -15.27 32.17
C THR A 249 2.56 -13.94 32.73
N LEU A 250 3.40 -13.25 31.95
CA LEU A 250 3.82 -11.88 32.24
C LEU A 250 2.68 -10.91 31.99
N VAL A 251 2.04 -11.01 30.83
CA VAL A 251 0.95 -10.15 30.42
C VAL A 251 0.06 -10.83 29.39
N GLU A 252 -1.22 -10.52 29.43
CA GLU A 252 -2.16 -10.82 28.35
C GLU A 252 -2.40 -9.56 27.52
N LEU A 253 -2.26 -9.66 26.22
CA LEU A 253 -2.38 -8.56 25.25
C LEU A 253 -3.63 -8.75 24.41
N ASP A 254 -4.41 -7.69 24.23
CA ASP A 254 -5.56 -7.72 23.32
C ASP A 254 -5.08 -7.71 21.86
N THR A 255 -5.43 -8.73 21.12
CA THR A 255 -4.97 -8.92 19.74
C THR A 255 -5.42 -7.83 18.78
N ARG A 256 -6.53 -7.15 19.11
CA ARG A 256 -7.09 -6.07 18.27
C ARG A 256 -6.25 -4.79 18.33
N PHE A 257 -5.45 -4.62 19.38
CA PHE A 257 -4.63 -3.45 19.62
C PHE A 257 -3.15 -3.81 19.76
N THR A 258 -2.79 -5.04 19.37
CA THR A 258 -1.46 -5.58 19.60
C THR A 258 -0.94 -6.28 18.35
N TRP A 259 -0.01 -5.66 17.68
CA TRP A 259 0.69 -6.24 16.53
C TRP A 259 2.11 -5.70 16.41
N ASN A 260 2.90 -6.35 15.58
CA ASN A 260 4.21 -5.87 15.18
C ASN A 260 4.46 -6.19 13.70
N ALA A 261 5.56 -5.69 13.13
CA ALA A 261 5.94 -5.91 11.75
C ALA A 261 6.65 -7.26 11.51
N TRP A 262 6.76 -8.10 12.51
CA TRP A 262 7.47 -9.37 12.36
C TRP A 262 6.65 -10.40 11.60
N VAL A 263 7.16 -10.83 10.45
CA VAL A 263 6.46 -11.69 9.49
C VAL A 263 6.70 -13.17 9.73
N SER A 264 7.82 -13.57 10.35
CA SER A 264 8.21 -14.97 10.47
C SER A 264 8.70 -15.32 11.87
N GLY A 265 8.37 -16.47 12.36
CA GLY A 265 8.77 -16.98 13.65
C GLY A 265 7.67 -16.77 14.72
N ALA A 266 7.85 -17.36 15.86
CA ALA A 266 7.03 -17.10 17.02
C ALA A 266 7.49 -15.81 17.71
N TRP A 267 6.71 -15.32 18.65
CA TRP A 267 6.99 -14.07 19.35
C TRP A 267 8.24 -14.19 20.23
N GLY A 268 9.25 -13.42 19.87
CA GLY A 268 10.45 -13.21 20.65
C GLY A 268 11.29 -14.44 20.92
N GLU A 269 12.19 -14.27 21.85
CA GLU A 269 13.17 -15.26 22.30
C GLU A 269 12.53 -16.52 22.88
N LEU A 270 11.36 -16.36 23.49
CA LEU A 270 10.59 -17.44 24.09
C LEU A 270 9.58 -18.09 23.12
N SER A 271 9.91 -18.13 21.86
CA SER A 271 8.98 -18.49 20.78
C SER A 271 8.19 -19.78 20.97
N GLY A 272 8.74 -20.76 21.66
CA GLY A 272 8.04 -22.03 21.95
C GLY A 272 7.05 -21.98 23.10
N ILE A 273 7.04 -20.92 23.87
CA ILE A 273 6.24 -20.76 25.10
C ILE A 273 5.32 -19.53 25.09
N ASN A 274 5.49 -18.63 24.15
CA ASN A 274 4.56 -17.52 23.93
C ASN A 274 3.38 -17.99 23.06
N ASP A 275 2.18 -17.58 23.45
CA ASP A 275 0.94 -18.01 22.83
C ASP A 275 0.64 -17.27 21.53
N VAL A 276 1.61 -17.19 20.63
CA VAL A 276 1.44 -16.55 19.34
C VAL A 276 2.13 -17.30 18.22
N ALA A 277 1.43 -17.51 17.18
CA ALA A 277 2.01 -17.87 15.92
C ALA A 277 1.78 -16.81 14.85
N GLN A 278 2.71 -16.74 14.09
CA GLN A 278 3.24 -15.79 13.14
C GLN A 278 2.26 -15.12 12.19
N ILE A 279 1.50 -15.89 11.45
CA ILE A 279 0.74 -15.36 10.31
C ILE A 279 -0.61 -14.79 10.73
N GLY A 280 -1.14 -15.23 11.86
CA GLY A 280 -2.38 -14.69 12.40
C GLY A 280 -2.22 -13.38 13.18
N ALA A 281 -1.01 -13.01 13.54
CA ALA A 281 -0.75 -11.92 14.49
C ALA A 281 -0.64 -10.53 13.87
N MET A 282 -0.67 -10.43 12.55
CA MET A 282 -0.45 -9.17 11.84
C MET A 282 -1.73 -8.65 11.20
N PRO A 283 -1.90 -7.31 11.14
CA PRO A 283 -2.94 -6.72 10.33
C PRO A 283 -2.79 -7.15 8.86
N ARG A 284 -3.91 -7.48 8.25
CA ARG A 284 -3.97 -7.94 6.86
C ARG A 284 -4.93 -7.08 6.09
N LEU A 285 -4.68 -6.95 4.80
CA LEU A 285 -5.56 -6.18 3.94
C LEU A 285 -7.00 -6.69 4.01
N ALA A 286 -7.97 -5.79 4.16
CA ALA A 286 -9.39 -6.12 4.25
C ALA A 286 -9.87 -6.88 3.01
N GLN A 287 -10.85 -7.77 3.19
CA GLN A 287 -11.37 -8.66 2.15
C GLN A 287 -11.77 -7.92 0.87
N LYS A 288 -12.39 -6.78 0.99
CA LYS A 288 -12.82 -5.97 -0.16
C LYS A 288 -11.69 -5.52 -1.10
N TYR A 289 -10.46 -5.44 -0.59
CA TYR A 289 -9.29 -5.06 -1.40
C TYR A 289 -8.52 -6.26 -1.97
N ARG A 290 -8.82 -7.46 -1.48
CA ARG A 290 -8.12 -8.68 -1.87
C ARG A 290 -9.01 -9.77 -2.47
N ALA A 291 -10.33 -9.55 -2.52
CA ALA A 291 -11.24 -10.49 -3.14
C ALA A 291 -10.98 -10.57 -4.66
N SER A 292 -11.17 -11.76 -5.23
CA SER A 292 -11.04 -11.99 -6.67
C SER A 292 -12.06 -11.25 -7.54
N THR A 293 -13.00 -10.58 -6.90
CA THR A 293 -14.00 -9.71 -7.53
C THR A 293 -13.73 -8.23 -7.26
N SER A 294 -12.58 -7.91 -6.65
CA SER A 294 -12.17 -6.53 -6.39
C SER A 294 -11.88 -5.80 -7.69
N VAL A 295 -12.01 -4.49 -7.64
CA VAL A 295 -11.60 -3.61 -8.72
C VAL A 295 -10.25 -2.99 -8.35
N ARG A 296 -9.25 -3.19 -9.20
CA ARG A 296 -7.95 -2.55 -9.03
C ARG A 296 -8.00 -1.16 -9.65
N ILE A 297 -7.79 -0.15 -8.81
CA ILE A 297 -7.73 1.26 -9.24
C ILE A 297 -6.28 1.63 -9.49
N PHE A 298 -5.95 2.04 -10.73
CA PHE A 298 -4.62 2.52 -11.12
C PHE A 298 -4.50 4.03 -11.06
N PHE A 299 -5.59 4.75 -11.35
CA PHE A 299 -5.65 6.20 -11.23
C PHE A 299 -7.06 6.66 -10.85
N PRO A 300 -7.25 7.11 -9.60
CA PRO A 300 -8.53 7.65 -9.12
C PRO A 300 -8.65 9.17 -9.34
N GLU A 301 -9.87 9.70 -9.33
CA GLU A 301 -10.14 11.13 -9.47
C GLU A 301 -9.54 11.97 -8.34
N TRP A 302 -9.53 11.47 -7.11
CA TRP A 302 -8.99 12.23 -5.98
C TRP A 302 -7.48 12.49 -6.10
N GLU A 303 -6.75 11.67 -6.84
CA GLU A 303 -5.34 11.91 -7.10
C GLU A 303 -5.14 13.16 -7.97
N THR A 304 -5.98 13.34 -8.99
CA THR A 304 -5.95 14.57 -9.79
C THR A 304 -6.19 15.82 -8.93
N TYR A 305 -7.16 15.76 -8.00
CA TYR A 305 -7.41 16.88 -7.09
C TYR A 305 -6.24 17.14 -6.16
N PHE A 306 -5.57 16.11 -5.63
CA PHE A 306 -4.38 16.30 -4.81
C PHE A 306 -3.21 16.90 -5.61
N LEU A 307 -2.98 16.43 -6.84
CA LEU A 307 -1.96 16.99 -7.71
C LEU A 307 -2.22 18.47 -8.03
N LEU A 308 -3.46 18.84 -8.31
CA LEU A 308 -3.84 20.24 -8.54
C LEU A 308 -3.66 21.10 -7.28
N ALA A 309 -3.97 20.58 -6.11
CA ALA A 309 -3.79 21.28 -4.84
C ALA A 309 -2.29 21.44 -4.48
N GLU A 310 -1.46 20.45 -4.79
CA GLU A 310 -0.01 20.51 -4.58
C GLU A 310 0.67 21.52 -5.52
N ALA A 311 0.15 21.67 -6.74
CA ALA A 311 0.69 22.61 -7.73
C ALA A 311 0.28 24.07 -7.49
N ALA A 312 -0.75 24.34 -6.70
CA ALA A 312 -1.28 25.67 -6.43
C ALA A 312 -0.49 26.44 -5.37
#